data_a1ffae13df37a15b574a1557d00b578d
#
_entry.id   a1ffae13df37a15b574a1557d00b578d
#
_cell.length_a   1.000
_cell.length_b   1.000
_cell.length_c   1.000
_cell.angle_alpha   90.00
_cell.angle_beta   90.00
_cell.angle_gamma   90.00
#
_symmetry.space_group_name_H-M   'P 1'
#
loop_
_entity.id
_entity.type
_entity.pdbx_description
1 polymer ?
#
loop_
_entity_poly.entity_id
_entity_poly.type
_entity_poly.pdbx_seq_one_letter_code
_entity_poly.pdbx_strand_id
1 'polypeptide(L)'
;MTGGGRTVPGGGHGAVLAAVRTLLADGKAHSAEELCALGIEHGLLTPSTIPNYVRNAIKTLLDRQRDRGEKAEFVLLRDGRYRNDVPLDAFAGHDDPEPVSAAIEAIVTRLEASAHRRTPPEPGDGPNVGAPFERDVAAAFAALGFDAKRMGGQGEPDVVATAPLGDRAYTVIVECKTAAGADDQVRNPVAQEAGRLRDLVGGTYAVLIGPGFPRAAEIDGELQTHRVALWTCDDLVKLLRAHAIHQIRWSRLPALCAPGRSSDAITEFVQLHVHGARKRAHVAYRYILEEGLRYQELLALADPEVQRTPAPLTAEALAVLVNERLARDGELGRVSLDDVRGAVAYGAHPLVDTISLDGDRVTIEARWVETRKPRRSSESAKP
;
A
#
# COMPACT_ATOMS: atom_id res chain seq x y z
N MET A 1 -48.60 2.99 -31.07
CA MET A 1 -47.54 3.86 -31.60
C MET A 1 -47.34 5.01 -30.62
N THR A 2 -46.38 4.89 -29.75
CA THR A 2 -45.95 5.99 -28.89
C THR A 2 -44.44 5.97 -28.88
N GLY A 3 -43.88 6.86 -29.75
CA GLY A 3 -42.42 7.05 -29.85
C GLY A 3 -41.90 7.74 -28.61
N GLY A 4 -41.14 7.03 -27.78
CA GLY A 4 -40.33 7.57 -26.71
C GLY A 4 -39.15 8.34 -27.30
N GLY A 5 -39.29 9.66 -27.44
CA GLY A 5 -38.19 10.55 -27.80
C GLY A 5 -37.12 10.51 -26.73
N ARG A 6 -35.97 9.90 -27.03
CA ARG A 6 -34.76 10.13 -26.29
C ARG A 6 -34.33 11.59 -26.48
N THR A 7 -34.56 12.40 -25.48
CA THR A 7 -34.01 13.74 -25.41
C THR A 7 -32.47 13.59 -25.27
N VAL A 8 -31.77 13.91 -26.37
CA VAL A 8 -30.30 14.06 -26.37
C VAL A 8 -29.98 15.26 -25.46
N PRO A 9 -29.18 15.13 -24.41
CA PRO A 9 -28.81 16.25 -23.57
C PRO A 9 -28.07 17.30 -24.38
N GLY A 10 -28.53 18.55 -24.36
CA GLY A 10 -27.93 19.66 -25.08
C GLY A 10 -26.46 19.83 -24.72
N GLY A 11 -25.65 20.17 -25.72
CA GLY A 11 -24.20 20.18 -25.77
C GLY A 11 -23.47 21.19 -24.87
N GLY A 12 -23.65 21.08 -23.55
CA GLY A 12 -22.83 21.80 -22.57
C GLY A 12 -21.52 21.05 -22.24
N HIS A 13 -20.54 21.76 -21.68
CA HIS A 13 -19.24 21.16 -21.23
C HIS A 13 -19.46 19.88 -20.38
N GLY A 14 -20.51 19.83 -19.58
CA GLY A 14 -20.82 18.64 -18.74
C GLY A 14 -21.15 17.39 -19.55
N ALA A 15 -21.92 17.52 -20.63
CA ALA A 15 -22.25 16.40 -21.52
C ALA A 15 -21.02 15.88 -22.27
N VAL A 16 -20.15 16.79 -22.72
CA VAL A 16 -18.87 16.42 -23.36
C VAL A 16 -17.96 15.68 -22.39
N LEU A 17 -17.82 16.16 -21.16
CA LEU A 17 -16.98 15.49 -20.15
C LEU A 17 -17.54 14.11 -19.76
N ALA A 18 -18.88 13.96 -19.71
CA ALA A 18 -19.49 12.65 -19.50
C ALA A 18 -19.17 11.66 -20.63
N ALA A 19 -19.25 12.13 -21.90
CA ALA A 19 -18.86 11.33 -23.05
C ALA A 19 -17.37 10.95 -23.01
N VAL A 20 -16.48 11.91 -22.68
CA VAL A 20 -15.03 11.67 -22.56
C VAL A 20 -14.73 10.63 -21.47
N ARG A 21 -15.38 10.70 -20.31
CA ARG A 21 -15.24 9.71 -19.24
C ARG A 21 -15.60 8.31 -19.71
N THR A 22 -16.72 8.20 -20.42
CA THR A 22 -17.19 6.92 -20.96
C THR A 22 -16.22 6.34 -21.97
N LEU A 23 -15.67 7.17 -22.87
CA LEU A 23 -14.74 6.72 -23.91
C LEU A 23 -13.36 6.38 -23.35
N LEU A 24 -12.86 7.14 -22.37
CA LEU A 24 -11.58 6.87 -21.72
C LEU A 24 -11.66 5.78 -20.65
N ALA A 25 -12.85 5.22 -20.37
CA ALA A 25 -13.00 4.11 -19.44
C ALA A 25 -12.34 2.81 -19.95
N ASP A 26 -12.03 2.71 -21.25
CA ASP A 26 -11.25 1.61 -21.82
C ASP A 26 -9.76 1.68 -21.47
N GLY A 27 -9.32 2.75 -20.80
CA GLY A 27 -7.93 2.97 -20.37
C GLY A 27 -6.98 3.35 -21.50
N LYS A 28 -7.45 3.45 -22.74
CA LYS A 28 -6.63 3.85 -23.89
C LYS A 28 -6.47 5.37 -23.96
N ALA A 29 -5.41 5.79 -24.65
CA ALA A 29 -5.17 7.19 -24.92
C ALA A 29 -5.78 7.58 -26.26
N HIS A 30 -6.58 8.63 -26.25
CA HIS A 30 -7.25 9.15 -27.45
C HIS A 30 -6.97 10.64 -27.65
N SER A 31 -6.82 11.07 -28.91
CA SER A 31 -6.79 12.47 -29.26
C SER A 31 -8.19 13.12 -29.12
N ALA A 32 -8.25 14.45 -29.11
CA ALA A 32 -9.54 15.14 -29.10
C ALA A 32 -10.37 14.84 -30.37
N GLU A 33 -9.68 14.59 -31.46
CA GLU A 33 -10.26 14.21 -32.76
C GLU A 33 -10.91 12.82 -32.67
N GLU A 34 -10.19 11.83 -32.10
CA GLU A 34 -10.69 10.47 -31.88
C GLU A 34 -11.84 10.44 -30.87
N LEU A 35 -11.72 11.16 -29.74
CA LEU A 35 -12.80 11.27 -28.75
C LEU A 35 -14.07 11.90 -29.35
N CYS A 36 -13.90 12.90 -30.20
CA CYS A 36 -15.02 13.51 -30.89
C CYS A 36 -15.69 12.53 -31.85
N ALA A 37 -14.90 11.84 -32.69
CA ALA A 37 -15.40 10.88 -33.68
C ALA A 37 -16.11 9.70 -33.01
N LEU A 38 -15.47 9.06 -32.02
CA LEU A 38 -16.05 7.97 -31.25
C LEU A 38 -17.31 8.40 -30.47
N GLY A 39 -17.29 9.61 -29.90
CA GLY A 39 -18.44 10.15 -29.19
C GLY A 39 -19.66 10.36 -30.08
N ILE A 40 -19.46 10.78 -31.33
CA ILE A 40 -20.52 10.91 -32.31
C ILE A 40 -20.99 9.51 -32.79
N GLU A 41 -20.07 8.61 -33.10
CA GLU A 41 -20.35 7.24 -33.51
C GLU A 41 -21.20 6.49 -32.47
N HIS A 42 -20.85 6.62 -31.19
CA HIS A 42 -21.59 6.00 -30.09
C HIS A 42 -22.81 6.77 -29.62
N GLY A 43 -23.16 7.88 -30.26
CA GLY A 43 -24.31 8.72 -29.90
C GLY A 43 -24.18 9.42 -28.54
N LEU A 44 -22.95 9.54 -28.03
CA LEU A 44 -22.63 10.25 -26.79
C LEU A 44 -22.46 11.77 -27.03
N LEU A 45 -22.08 12.15 -28.24
CA LEU A 45 -21.93 13.53 -28.69
C LEU A 45 -22.83 13.81 -29.88
N THR A 46 -23.17 15.08 -30.07
CA THR A 46 -23.95 15.51 -31.24
C THR A 46 -23.07 15.60 -32.48
N PRO A 47 -23.61 15.39 -33.70
CA PRO A 47 -22.83 15.52 -34.94
C PRO A 47 -22.23 16.93 -35.18
N SER A 48 -22.71 17.94 -34.46
CA SER A 48 -22.19 19.29 -34.49
C SER A 48 -21.02 19.55 -33.54
N THR A 49 -20.67 18.55 -32.69
CA THR A 49 -19.52 18.68 -31.80
C THR A 49 -18.22 18.65 -32.60
N ILE A 50 -17.34 19.58 -32.30
CA ILE A 50 -16.03 19.68 -32.98
C ILE A 50 -14.90 19.32 -31.99
N PRO A 51 -13.77 18.77 -32.44
CA PRO A 51 -12.66 18.37 -31.58
C PRO A 51 -12.14 19.48 -30.67
N ASN A 52 -12.15 20.72 -31.16
CA ASN A 52 -11.69 21.85 -30.35
C ASN A 52 -12.58 22.11 -29.12
N TYR A 53 -13.86 21.80 -29.23
CA TYR A 53 -14.78 21.91 -28.10
C TYR A 53 -14.51 20.82 -27.05
N VAL A 54 -14.20 19.60 -27.49
CA VAL A 54 -13.76 18.48 -26.59
C VAL A 54 -12.48 18.88 -25.87
N ARG A 55 -11.46 19.36 -26.61
CA ARG A 55 -10.19 19.82 -26.05
C ARG A 55 -10.37 20.92 -25.00
N ASN A 56 -11.20 21.91 -25.29
CA ASN A 56 -11.48 23.01 -24.37
C ASN A 56 -12.24 22.57 -23.12
N ALA A 57 -13.18 21.63 -23.26
CA ALA A 57 -13.91 21.08 -22.11
C ALA A 57 -12.96 20.35 -21.14
N ILE A 58 -12.07 19.50 -21.68
CA ILE A 58 -11.05 18.78 -20.87
C ILE A 58 -10.09 19.79 -20.23
N LYS A 59 -9.55 20.74 -21.01
CA LYS A 59 -8.62 21.75 -20.48
C LYS A 59 -9.25 22.56 -19.35
N THR A 60 -10.48 23.01 -19.52
CA THR A 60 -11.21 23.79 -18.49
C THR A 60 -11.40 22.98 -17.20
N LEU A 61 -11.66 21.67 -17.32
CA LEU A 61 -11.73 20.78 -16.14
C LEU A 61 -10.39 20.69 -15.44
N LEU A 62 -9.32 20.39 -16.17
CA LEU A 62 -7.97 20.23 -15.62
C LEU A 62 -7.47 21.53 -14.96
N ASP A 63 -7.73 22.69 -15.56
CA ASP A 63 -7.39 23.98 -14.98
C ASP A 63 -8.15 24.21 -13.65
N ARG A 64 -9.46 23.91 -13.60
CA ARG A 64 -10.24 24.00 -12.35
C ARG A 64 -9.77 23.06 -11.26
N GLN A 65 -9.42 21.83 -11.62
CA GLN A 65 -8.90 20.84 -10.64
C GLN A 65 -7.56 21.31 -10.08
N ARG A 66 -6.66 21.82 -10.94
CA ARG A 66 -5.38 22.39 -10.52
C ARG A 66 -5.55 23.57 -9.57
N ASP A 67 -6.47 24.52 -9.90
CA ASP A 67 -6.70 25.70 -9.08
C ASP A 67 -7.29 25.38 -7.70
N ARG A 68 -8.01 24.24 -7.58
CA ARG A 68 -8.54 23.73 -6.32
C ARG A 68 -7.60 22.79 -5.58
N GLY A 69 -6.43 22.48 -6.13
CA GLY A 69 -5.53 21.45 -5.59
C GLY A 69 -6.09 20.03 -5.67
N GLU A 70 -7.11 19.82 -6.50
CA GLU A 70 -7.71 18.52 -6.76
C GLU A 70 -6.83 17.71 -7.71
N LYS A 71 -6.92 16.39 -7.60
CA LYS A 71 -6.21 15.50 -8.52
C LYS A 71 -6.80 15.61 -9.92
N ALA A 72 -5.92 15.69 -10.93
CA ALA A 72 -6.34 15.72 -12.33
C ALA A 72 -7.04 14.40 -12.70
N GLU A 73 -8.22 14.48 -13.31
CA GLU A 73 -8.99 13.33 -13.77
C GLU A 73 -8.41 12.72 -15.06
N PHE A 74 -7.83 13.56 -15.89
CA PHE A 74 -7.22 13.14 -17.15
C PHE A 74 -5.77 13.59 -17.24
N VAL A 75 -4.95 12.82 -17.94
CA VAL A 75 -3.57 13.17 -18.28
C VAL A 75 -3.50 13.53 -19.75
N LEU A 76 -2.97 14.71 -20.05
CA LEU A 76 -2.59 15.11 -21.41
C LEU A 76 -1.18 14.56 -21.69
N LEU A 77 -1.10 13.71 -22.69
CA LEU A 77 0.13 13.11 -23.14
C LEU A 77 0.86 14.05 -24.13
N ARG A 78 2.16 13.81 -24.36
CA ARG A 78 2.99 14.64 -25.23
C ARG A 78 2.55 14.67 -26.69
N ASP A 79 1.99 13.57 -27.14
CA ASP A 79 1.44 13.44 -28.49
C ASP A 79 0.07 14.10 -28.65
N GLY A 80 -0.41 14.81 -27.62
CA GLY A 80 -1.68 15.53 -27.63
C GLY A 80 -2.89 14.65 -27.31
N ARG A 81 -2.70 13.38 -26.96
CA ARG A 81 -3.78 12.47 -26.53
C ARG A 81 -4.10 12.62 -25.06
N TYR A 82 -5.31 12.26 -24.70
CA TYR A 82 -5.83 12.24 -23.34
C TYR A 82 -6.03 10.81 -22.88
N ARG A 83 -5.82 10.56 -21.60
CA ARG A 83 -6.07 9.28 -20.93
C ARG A 83 -6.61 9.57 -19.52
N ASN A 84 -7.38 8.63 -18.97
CA ASN A 84 -7.68 8.69 -17.54
C ASN A 84 -6.36 8.72 -16.74
N ASP A 85 -6.31 9.56 -15.72
CA ASP A 85 -5.22 9.46 -14.74
C ASP A 85 -5.42 8.15 -13.96
N VAL A 86 -4.59 7.16 -14.27
CA VAL A 86 -4.60 5.87 -13.56
C VAL A 86 -3.85 6.10 -12.26
N PRO A 87 -4.55 6.16 -11.10
CA PRO A 87 -3.86 6.31 -9.83
C PRO A 87 -3.02 5.07 -9.57
N LEU A 88 -1.90 5.25 -8.86
CA LEU A 88 -1.14 4.10 -8.34
C LEU A 88 -2.03 3.13 -7.52
N ASP A 89 -3.12 3.65 -6.94
CA ASP A 89 -4.13 2.85 -6.24
C ASP A 89 -4.98 1.97 -7.17
N ALA A 90 -5.11 2.31 -8.46
CA ALA A 90 -5.73 1.42 -9.45
C ALA A 90 -4.90 0.14 -9.66
N PHE A 91 -3.65 0.17 -9.24
CA PHE A 91 -2.77 -0.99 -9.19
C PHE A 91 -3.14 -1.95 -8.06
N ALA A 92 -3.53 -1.40 -6.91
CA ALA A 92 -4.05 -2.18 -5.78
C ALA A 92 -5.39 -2.86 -6.07
N GLY A 93 -6.04 -2.56 -7.19
CA GLY A 93 -7.33 -3.12 -7.60
C GLY A 93 -7.27 -4.09 -8.77
N HIS A 94 -6.06 -4.26 -9.39
CA HIS A 94 -5.80 -5.28 -10.41
C HIS A 94 -4.77 -6.34 -9.97
N ASP A 95 -4.08 -6.08 -8.91
CA ASP A 95 -3.92 -7.16 -7.97
C ASP A 95 -5.37 -7.42 -7.49
N ASP A 96 -6.00 -8.43 -7.96
CA ASP A 96 -6.64 -9.36 -7.03
C ASP A 96 -5.68 -9.43 -5.87
N PRO A 97 -5.93 -8.73 -4.68
CA PRO A 97 -4.92 -8.52 -3.65
C PRO A 97 -4.30 -9.88 -3.50
N GLU A 98 -3.02 -10.04 -3.97
CA GLU A 98 -2.40 -11.35 -4.01
C GLU A 98 -2.87 -11.98 -2.76
N PRO A 99 -3.75 -12.98 -2.83
CA PRO A 99 -4.83 -13.14 -1.88
C PRO A 99 -4.16 -13.12 -0.55
N VAL A 100 -4.29 -11.97 0.21
CA VAL A 100 -3.52 -11.64 1.41
C VAL A 100 -3.24 -12.95 2.02
N SER A 101 -2.12 -13.51 1.77
CA SER A 101 -1.86 -14.91 1.45
C SER A 101 -2.95 -15.74 2.09
N ALA A 102 -3.73 -16.56 1.38
CA ALA A 102 -4.90 -17.23 1.97
C ALA A 102 -4.59 -17.78 3.37
N ALA A 103 -3.28 -17.97 3.63
CA ALA A 103 -2.69 -18.23 4.94
C ALA A 103 -2.89 -17.07 5.95
N ILE A 104 -2.70 -15.81 5.57
CA ILE A 104 -2.89 -14.67 6.49
C ILE A 104 -4.38 -14.48 6.79
N GLU A 105 -5.26 -14.53 5.80
CA GLU A 105 -6.71 -14.44 6.05
C GLU A 105 -7.25 -15.64 6.83
N ALA A 106 -6.66 -16.83 6.66
CA ALA A 106 -6.99 -17.97 7.50
C ALA A 106 -6.54 -17.75 8.98
N ILE A 107 -5.40 -17.11 9.20
CA ILE A 107 -4.95 -16.74 10.56
C ILE A 107 -5.91 -15.68 11.12
N VAL A 108 -6.23 -14.64 10.35
CA VAL A 108 -7.16 -13.58 10.77
C VAL A 108 -8.52 -14.14 11.16
N THR A 109 -9.11 -14.99 10.33
CA THR A 109 -10.42 -15.62 10.60
C THR A 109 -10.41 -16.43 11.88
N ARG A 110 -9.35 -17.24 12.12
CA ARG A 110 -9.22 -18.00 13.37
C ARG A 110 -9.01 -17.09 14.58
N LEU A 111 -8.14 -16.08 14.45
CA LEU A 111 -7.84 -15.12 15.51
C LEU A 111 -9.12 -14.39 15.99
N GLU A 112 -9.94 -13.90 15.04
CA GLU A 112 -11.21 -13.24 15.34
C GLU A 112 -12.22 -14.20 15.98
N ALA A 113 -12.30 -15.45 15.51
CA ALA A 113 -13.20 -16.45 16.06
C ALA A 113 -12.78 -16.87 17.49
N SER A 114 -11.49 -17.11 17.71
CA SER A 114 -10.98 -17.57 19.01
C SER A 114 -10.96 -16.47 20.07
N ALA A 115 -10.74 -15.21 19.71
CA ALA A 115 -10.86 -14.06 20.62
C ALA A 115 -12.23 -13.99 21.31
N HIS A 116 -13.29 -14.37 20.56
CA HIS A 116 -14.68 -14.41 21.03
C HIS A 116 -15.16 -15.80 21.52
N ARG A 117 -14.22 -16.72 21.77
CA ARG A 117 -14.50 -18.10 22.20
C ARG A 117 -15.44 -18.88 21.25
N ARG A 118 -15.40 -18.57 19.96
CA ARG A 118 -16.18 -19.27 18.93
C ARG A 118 -15.45 -20.51 18.40
N THR A 119 -14.17 -20.67 18.72
CA THR A 119 -13.36 -21.83 18.34
C THR A 119 -13.32 -22.80 19.52
N PRO A 120 -13.71 -24.07 19.35
CA PRO A 120 -13.60 -25.07 20.40
C PRO A 120 -12.13 -25.38 20.69
N PRO A 121 -11.80 -25.76 21.97
CA PRO A 121 -10.47 -26.26 22.28
C PRO A 121 -10.14 -27.53 21.49
N GLU A 122 -8.86 -27.69 21.15
CA GLU A 122 -8.36 -28.88 20.48
C GLU A 122 -7.95 -29.95 21.51
N PRO A 123 -7.85 -31.24 21.11
CA PRO A 123 -7.26 -32.27 21.96
C PRO A 123 -5.83 -31.85 22.37
N GLY A 124 -5.61 -31.66 23.67
CA GLY A 124 -4.33 -31.18 24.23
C GLY A 124 -4.35 -29.75 24.77
N ASP A 125 -5.37 -28.96 24.50
CA ASP A 125 -5.52 -27.60 25.07
C ASP A 125 -5.92 -27.67 26.59
N GLY A 126 -6.33 -28.82 27.07
CA GLY A 126 -6.81 -28.97 28.45
C GLY A 126 -8.11 -28.19 28.72
N PRO A 127 -8.41 -27.84 29.96
CA PRO A 127 -9.59 -27.08 30.32
C PRO A 127 -9.48 -25.57 30.02
N ASN A 128 -8.36 -25.09 29.43
CA ASN A 128 -8.14 -23.69 29.17
C ASN A 128 -8.94 -23.21 27.93
N VAL A 129 -10.03 -22.52 28.20
CA VAL A 129 -10.89 -21.92 27.12
C VAL A 129 -10.19 -20.81 26.31
N GLY A 130 -9.07 -20.27 26.78
CA GLY A 130 -8.23 -19.30 26.11
C GLY A 130 -7.23 -19.90 25.12
N ALA A 131 -6.96 -21.21 25.25
CA ALA A 131 -5.92 -21.89 24.48
C ALA A 131 -6.01 -21.73 22.95
N PRO A 132 -7.19 -21.78 22.30
CA PRO A 132 -7.29 -21.48 20.87
C PRO A 132 -6.80 -20.08 20.52
N PHE A 133 -7.16 -19.06 21.32
CA PHE A 133 -6.74 -17.68 21.08
C PHE A 133 -5.23 -17.49 21.29
N GLU A 134 -4.65 -18.07 22.33
CA GLU A 134 -3.20 -18.06 22.57
C GLU A 134 -2.43 -18.66 21.37
N ARG A 135 -2.92 -19.80 20.83
CA ARG A 135 -2.34 -20.44 19.65
C ARG A 135 -2.43 -19.56 18.39
N ASP A 136 -3.58 -18.93 18.16
CA ASP A 136 -3.78 -18.07 17.00
C ASP A 136 -2.98 -16.75 17.11
N VAL A 137 -2.81 -16.21 18.33
CA VAL A 137 -1.91 -15.08 18.59
C VAL A 137 -0.45 -15.48 18.32
N ALA A 138 0.00 -16.66 18.75
CA ALA A 138 1.34 -17.15 18.45
C ALA A 138 1.54 -17.30 16.92
N ALA A 139 0.55 -17.86 16.20
CA ALA A 139 0.59 -17.96 14.75
C ALA A 139 0.61 -16.58 14.07
N ALA A 140 -0.09 -15.59 14.61
CA ALA A 140 -0.08 -14.22 14.11
C ALA A 140 1.31 -13.56 14.26
N PHE A 141 1.96 -13.70 15.40
CA PHE A 141 3.34 -13.22 15.60
C PHE A 141 4.34 -13.96 14.71
N ALA A 142 4.17 -15.28 14.52
CA ALA A 142 4.98 -16.05 13.58
C ALA A 142 4.81 -15.55 12.13
N ALA A 143 3.58 -15.22 11.73
CA ALA A 143 3.29 -14.63 10.41
C ALA A 143 3.92 -13.23 10.24
N LEU A 144 4.09 -12.45 11.32
CA LEU A 144 4.87 -11.21 11.34
C LEU A 144 6.40 -11.46 11.34
N GLY A 145 6.83 -12.74 11.31
CA GLY A 145 8.22 -13.14 11.21
C GLY A 145 8.95 -13.29 12.56
N PHE A 146 8.26 -13.27 13.69
CA PHE A 146 8.85 -13.56 15.01
C PHE A 146 9.09 -15.07 15.19
N ASP A 147 10.11 -15.43 15.97
CA ASP A 147 10.13 -16.76 16.63
C ASP A 147 9.12 -16.72 17.78
N ALA A 148 7.90 -17.19 17.52
CA ALA A 148 6.78 -17.11 18.42
C ALA A 148 6.38 -18.50 18.94
N LYS A 149 6.24 -18.62 20.27
CA LYS A 149 5.90 -19.87 20.95
C LYS A 149 4.76 -19.63 21.92
N ARG A 150 3.72 -20.46 21.83
CA ARG A 150 2.72 -20.59 22.87
C ARG A 150 3.35 -21.35 24.04
N MET A 151 3.24 -20.82 25.23
CA MET A 151 3.70 -21.47 26.49
C MET A 151 2.52 -22.12 27.23
N GLY A 152 1.58 -21.29 27.70
CA GLY A 152 0.28 -21.75 28.23
C GLY A 152 0.33 -22.52 29.52
N GLY A 153 1.46 -22.55 30.23
CA GLY A 153 1.61 -23.17 31.55
C GLY A 153 1.12 -22.25 32.66
N GLN A 154 0.77 -22.83 33.80
CA GLN A 154 0.37 -22.04 34.97
C GLN A 154 1.55 -21.17 35.45
N GLY A 155 1.36 -19.84 35.46
CA GLY A 155 2.39 -18.88 35.85
C GLY A 155 3.43 -18.59 34.75
N GLU A 156 3.22 -19.07 33.55
CA GLU A 156 3.96 -18.75 32.33
C GLU A 156 3.19 -17.77 31.48
N PRO A 157 3.86 -16.98 30.61
CA PRO A 157 3.17 -16.14 29.61
C PRO A 157 2.41 -17.02 28.62
N ASP A 158 1.32 -16.48 28.05
CA ASP A 158 0.56 -17.21 27.03
C ASP A 158 1.38 -17.37 25.75
N VAL A 159 2.07 -16.29 25.31
CA VAL A 159 2.94 -16.33 24.14
C VAL A 159 4.24 -15.57 24.40
N VAL A 160 5.34 -16.14 23.92
CA VAL A 160 6.66 -15.50 23.86
C VAL A 160 7.05 -15.32 22.39
N ALA A 161 7.27 -14.08 21.95
CA ALA A 161 7.61 -13.75 20.58
C ALA A 161 8.95 -13.00 20.53
N THR A 162 9.97 -13.59 19.90
CA THR A 162 11.31 -13.01 19.79
C THR A 162 11.60 -12.52 18.37
N ALA A 163 11.98 -11.25 18.22
CA ALA A 163 12.40 -10.70 16.93
C ALA A 163 13.83 -11.16 16.61
N PRO A 164 14.08 -11.81 15.45
CA PRO A 164 15.37 -12.41 15.10
C PRO A 164 16.37 -11.36 14.58
N LEU A 165 16.78 -10.41 15.43
CA LEU A 165 17.64 -9.28 15.07
C LEU A 165 19.12 -9.43 15.55
N GLY A 166 19.58 -10.64 15.86
CA GLY A 166 20.90 -10.89 16.41
C GLY A 166 21.10 -10.12 17.72
N ASP A 167 22.15 -9.31 17.82
CA ASP A 167 22.49 -8.55 19.04
C ASP A 167 21.45 -7.48 19.42
N ARG A 168 20.53 -7.18 18.52
CA ARG A 168 19.41 -6.25 18.76
C ARG A 168 18.09 -6.97 18.92
N ALA A 169 18.13 -8.28 19.15
CA ALA A 169 16.93 -9.06 19.41
C ALA A 169 16.16 -8.49 20.61
N TYR A 170 14.85 -8.56 20.53
CA TYR A 170 13.97 -8.22 21.63
C TYR A 170 12.85 -9.25 21.73
N THR A 171 12.32 -9.41 22.92
CA THR A 171 11.26 -10.39 23.21
C THR A 171 10.02 -9.68 23.71
N VAL A 172 8.89 -9.99 23.08
CA VAL A 172 7.55 -9.53 23.46
C VAL A 172 6.87 -10.65 24.24
N ILE A 173 6.47 -10.38 25.46
CA ILE A 173 5.66 -11.25 26.30
C ILE A 173 4.21 -10.87 26.08
N VAL A 174 3.41 -11.84 25.68
CA VAL A 174 2.00 -11.60 25.36
C VAL A 174 1.12 -12.36 26.35
N GLU A 175 0.19 -11.64 26.93
CA GLU A 175 -0.89 -12.16 27.73
C GLU A 175 -2.20 -12.04 26.95
N CYS A 176 -2.92 -13.13 26.77
CA CYS A 176 -4.11 -13.23 25.95
C CYS A 176 -5.37 -13.22 26.82
N LYS A 177 -6.36 -12.43 26.46
CA LYS A 177 -7.65 -12.41 27.14
C LYS A 177 -8.77 -12.59 26.13
N THR A 178 -9.70 -13.48 26.41
CA THR A 178 -10.87 -13.75 25.59
C THR A 178 -12.12 -13.14 26.22
N ALA A 179 -13.11 -12.78 25.40
CA ALA A 179 -14.43 -12.39 25.87
C ALA A 179 -15.51 -13.33 25.29
N ALA A 180 -16.56 -13.57 26.08
CA ALA A 180 -17.71 -14.38 25.69
C ALA A 180 -19.02 -13.62 25.86
N GLY A 181 -18.97 -12.32 26.13
CA GLY A 181 -20.14 -11.48 26.39
C GLY A 181 -20.67 -10.80 25.14
N ALA A 182 -21.91 -10.30 25.22
CA ALA A 182 -22.53 -9.54 24.14
C ALA A 182 -21.84 -8.17 23.87
N ASP A 183 -21.05 -7.70 24.82
CA ASP A 183 -20.27 -6.45 24.77
C ASP A 183 -18.87 -6.65 24.20
N ASP A 184 -18.47 -7.89 23.89
CA ASP A 184 -17.17 -8.27 23.33
C ASP A 184 -15.96 -7.66 24.08
N GLN A 185 -16.09 -7.36 25.39
CA GLN A 185 -15.07 -6.71 26.18
C GLN A 185 -14.49 -7.65 27.26
N VAL A 186 -13.19 -7.53 27.46
CA VAL A 186 -12.49 -8.18 28.59
C VAL A 186 -12.81 -7.39 29.87
N ARG A 187 -13.56 -8.00 30.79
CA ARG A 187 -14.06 -7.31 32.00
C ARG A 187 -12.97 -6.92 32.99
N ASN A 188 -11.95 -7.76 33.14
CA ASN A 188 -10.85 -7.54 34.08
C ASN A 188 -9.50 -7.73 33.38
N PRO A 189 -9.01 -6.73 32.67
CA PRO A 189 -7.66 -6.78 32.12
C PRO A 189 -6.65 -6.65 33.26
N VAL A 190 -5.82 -7.68 33.49
CA VAL A 190 -4.81 -7.67 34.57
C VAL A 190 -3.45 -7.31 33.97
N ALA A 191 -3.16 -6.00 33.87
CA ALA A 191 -1.88 -5.50 33.35
C ALA A 191 -0.69 -5.91 34.27
N GLN A 192 -0.93 -5.99 35.58
CA GLN A 192 0.06 -6.42 36.54
C GLN A 192 0.65 -7.79 36.22
N GLU A 193 -0.17 -8.75 35.79
CA GLU A 193 0.29 -10.11 35.48
C GLU A 193 1.20 -10.10 34.24
N ALA A 194 0.81 -9.43 33.17
CA ALA A 194 1.63 -9.31 31.95
C ALA A 194 3.00 -8.65 32.25
N GLY A 195 3.01 -7.58 33.07
CA GLY A 195 4.24 -6.93 33.50
C GLY A 195 5.12 -7.87 34.38
N ARG A 196 4.53 -8.59 35.34
CA ARG A 196 5.22 -9.58 36.17
C ARG A 196 5.85 -10.70 35.34
N LEU A 197 5.12 -11.25 34.39
CA LEU A 197 5.59 -12.32 33.51
C LEU A 197 6.74 -11.85 32.61
N ARG A 198 6.66 -10.61 32.05
CA ARG A 198 7.78 -10.03 31.35
C ARG A 198 9.05 -10.01 32.21
N ASP A 199 8.95 -9.49 33.40
CA ASP A 199 10.11 -9.35 34.31
C ASP A 199 10.66 -10.73 34.75
N LEU A 200 9.78 -11.72 34.95
CA LEU A 200 10.13 -13.07 35.31
C LEU A 200 10.96 -13.79 34.22
N VAL A 201 10.57 -13.64 32.94
CA VAL A 201 11.25 -14.33 31.84
C VAL A 201 12.30 -13.47 31.15
N GLY A 202 12.55 -12.24 31.61
CA GLY A 202 13.51 -11.33 31.04
C GLY A 202 13.06 -10.77 29.67
N GLY A 203 11.75 -10.63 29.45
CA GLY A 203 11.19 -10.05 28.24
C GLY A 203 11.46 -8.55 28.13
N THR A 204 11.55 -8.04 26.91
CA THR A 204 11.78 -6.61 26.65
C THR A 204 10.49 -5.82 26.78
N TYR A 205 9.41 -6.35 26.23
CA TYR A 205 8.08 -5.72 26.20
C TYR A 205 7.02 -6.66 26.73
N ALA A 206 5.93 -6.08 27.27
CA ALA A 206 4.73 -6.81 27.61
C ALA A 206 3.54 -6.26 26.85
N VAL A 207 2.74 -7.12 26.26
CA VAL A 207 1.54 -6.78 25.52
C VAL A 207 0.37 -7.59 26.04
N LEU A 208 -0.73 -6.93 26.35
CA LEU A 208 -2.01 -7.56 26.69
C LEU A 208 -2.90 -7.50 25.44
N ILE A 209 -3.37 -8.65 24.95
CA ILE A 209 -4.19 -8.75 23.73
C ILE A 209 -5.56 -9.33 24.05
N GLY A 210 -6.62 -8.72 23.51
CA GLY A 210 -8.00 -9.23 23.63
C GLY A 210 -8.94 -8.64 22.58
N PRO A 211 -10.21 -9.13 22.51
CA PRO A 211 -11.17 -8.65 21.52
C PRO A 211 -11.52 -7.16 21.69
N GLY A 212 -11.61 -6.69 22.93
CA GLY A 212 -11.86 -5.30 23.27
C GLY A 212 -11.66 -5.07 24.77
N PHE A 213 -11.49 -3.81 25.16
CA PHE A 213 -11.23 -3.43 26.55
C PHE A 213 -12.03 -2.18 26.92
N PRO A 214 -12.62 -2.11 28.13
CA PRO A 214 -13.35 -0.95 28.59
C PRO A 214 -12.42 0.27 28.69
N ARG A 215 -12.98 1.45 28.41
CA ARG A 215 -12.27 2.73 28.59
C ARG A 215 -12.43 3.15 30.06
N ALA A 216 -11.47 2.79 30.90
CA ALA A 216 -11.45 3.15 32.30
C ALA A 216 -10.06 3.71 32.65
N ALA A 217 -10.02 4.81 33.38
CA ALA A 217 -8.78 5.49 33.77
C ALA A 217 -7.88 4.60 34.67
N GLU A 218 -8.50 3.71 35.45
CA GLU A 218 -7.81 2.74 36.29
C GLU A 218 -6.97 1.79 35.45
N ILE A 219 -7.53 1.31 34.33
CA ILE A 219 -6.81 0.41 33.40
C ILE A 219 -5.62 1.14 32.79
N ASP A 220 -5.83 2.39 32.35
CA ASP A 220 -4.76 3.20 31.76
C ASP A 220 -3.64 3.48 32.75
N GLY A 221 -3.97 3.69 34.02
CA GLY A 221 -3.00 3.82 35.12
C GLY A 221 -2.21 2.53 35.37
N GLU A 222 -2.86 1.35 35.35
CA GLU A 222 -2.21 0.05 35.51
C GLU A 222 -1.25 -0.25 34.34
N LEU A 223 -1.67 0.04 33.09
CA LEU A 223 -0.82 -0.14 31.91
C LEU A 223 0.49 0.65 32.03
N GLN A 224 0.43 1.87 32.49
CA GLN A 224 1.62 2.70 32.70
C GLN A 224 2.47 2.15 33.86
N THR A 225 1.85 1.82 35.00
CA THR A 225 2.54 1.35 36.21
C THR A 225 3.31 0.06 35.94
N HIS A 226 2.70 -0.87 35.21
CA HIS A 226 3.29 -2.20 34.90
C HIS A 226 4.02 -2.22 33.56
N ARG A 227 4.08 -1.09 32.83
CA ARG A 227 4.75 -0.95 31.54
C ARG A 227 4.26 -1.98 30.52
N VAL A 228 2.94 -2.04 30.33
CA VAL A 228 2.25 -2.96 29.43
C VAL A 228 1.57 -2.19 28.31
N ALA A 229 1.72 -2.65 27.08
CA ALA A 229 0.94 -2.17 25.94
C ALA A 229 -0.38 -2.94 25.84
N LEU A 230 -1.44 -2.25 25.45
CA LEU A 230 -2.76 -2.85 25.24
C LEU A 230 -3.11 -2.83 23.76
N TRP A 231 -3.24 -4.02 23.17
CA TRP A 231 -3.65 -4.21 21.77
C TRP A 231 -5.02 -4.90 21.73
N THR A 232 -5.85 -4.49 20.80
CA THR A 232 -7.03 -5.28 20.46
C THR A 232 -6.69 -6.37 19.45
N CYS A 233 -7.55 -7.37 19.32
CA CYS A 233 -7.47 -8.36 18.25
C CYS A 233 -7.45 -7.66 16.86
N ASP A 234 -8.29 -6.63 16.67
CA ASP A 234 -8.35 -5.82 15.45
C ASP A 234 -7.01 -5.12 15.14
N ASP A 235 -6.27 -4.67 16.17
CA ASP A 235 -4.95 -4.07 15.99
C ASP A 235 -3.94 -5.07 15.44
N LEU A 236 -3.94 -6.31 15.94
CA LEU A 236 -3.09 -7.38 15.41
C LEU A 236 -3.48 -7.77 13.98
N VAL A 237 -4.78 -7.80 13.66
CA VAL A 237 -5.30 -8.02 12.31
C VAL A 237 -4.84 -6.93 11.34
N LYS A 238 -4.90 -5.65 11.74
CA LYS A 238 -4.38 -4.53 10.94
C LYS A 238 -2.90 -4.69 10.64
N LEU A 239 -2.09 -5.08 11.63
CA LEU A 239 -0.65 -5.31 11.45
C LEU A 239 -0.38 -6.49 10.50
N LEU A 240 -1.11 -7.60 10.62
CA LEU A 240 -0.99 -8.75 9.71
C LEU A 240 -1.29 -8.38 8.26
N ARG A 241 -2.41 -7.70 8.03
CA ARG A 241 -2.80 -7.25 6.69
C ARG A 241 -1.81 -6.25 6.11
N ALA A 242 -1.32 -5.30 6.91
CA ALA A 242 -0.29 -4.36 6.49
C ALA A 242 1.04 -5.05 6.16
N HIS A 243 1.43 -6.07 6.95
CA HIS A 243 2.62 -6.87 6.70
C HIS A 243 2.53 -7.68 5.41
N ALA A 244 1.34 -8.21 5.08
CA ALA A 244 1.10 -8.93 3.85
C ALA A 244 1.21 -8.03 2.60
N ILE A 245 0.79 -6.77 2.69
CA ILE A 245 0.94 -5.79 1.60
C ILE A 245 2.42 -5.38 1.45
N HIS A 246 3.08 -5.14 2.56
CA HIS A 246 4.49 -4.77 2.59
C HIS A 246 5.12 -5.16 3.92
N GLN A 247 6.19 -5.95 3.87
CA GLN A 247 6.83 -6.51 5.05
C GLN A 247 7.22 -5.43 6.07
N ILE A 248 6.65 -5.51 7.26
CA ILE A 248 6.99 -4.63 8.38
C ILE A 248 8.34 -5.07 8.97
N ARG A 249 9.27 -4.13 9.09
CA ARG A 249 10.57 -4.40 9.72
C ARG A 249 10.40 -4.49 11.23
N TRP A 250 10.95 -5.53 11.85
CA TRP A 250 10.89 -5.74 13.31
C TRP A 250 11.42 -4.54 14.11
N SER A 251 12.43 -3.84 13.62
CA SER A 251 12.99 -2.65 14.28
C SER A 251 11.99 -1.47 14.44
N ARG A 252 10.83 -1.52 13.78
CA ARG A 252 9.79 -0.49 13.87
C ARG A 252 8.68 -0.85 14.84
N LEU A 253 8.49 -2.13 15.16
CA LEU A 253 7.43 -2.61 16.04
C LEU A 253 7.60 -2.24 17.53
N PRO A 254 8.82 -2.07 18.09
CA PRO A 254 8.99 -1.65 19.48
C PRO A 254 8.21 -0.42 19.89
N ALA A 255 8.04 0.56 18.97
CA ALA A 255 7.26 1.77 19.23
C ALA A 255 5.78 1.49 19.55
N LEU A 256 5.23 0.39 19.01
CA LEU A 256 3.85 -0.04 19.24
C LEU A 256 3.68 -0.80 20.57
N CYS A 257 4.79 -1.24 21.17
CA CYS A 257 4.82 -1.90 22.48
C CYS A 257 5.03 -0.89 23.62
N ALA A 258 4.91 0.42 23.36
CA ALA A 258 4.95 1.44 24.41
C ALA A 258 3.78 1.24 25.39
N PRO A 259 4.00 1.47 26.72
CA PRO A 259 2.96 1.33 27.72
C PRO A 259 1.71 2.15 27.39
N GLY A 260 0.54 1.56 27.57
CA GLY A 260 -0.75 2.21 27.30
C GLY A 260 -1.51 1.57 26.15
N ARG A 261 -2.58 2.23 25.71
CA ARG A 261 -3.41 1.77 24.58
C ARG A 261 -2.72 2.10 23.27
N SER A 262 -2.50 1.10 22.43
CA SER A 262 -1.73 1.26 21.18
C SER A 262 -2.59 1.39 19.93
N SER A 263 -3.93 1.29 20.02
CA SER A 263 -4.81 1.23 18.83
C SER A 263 -4.67 2.43 17.90
N ASP A 264 -4.58 3.65 18.45
CA ASP A 264 -4.39 4.86 17.64
C ASP A 264 -2.98 4.86 16.99
N ALA A 265 -1.95 4.53 17.77
CA ALA A 265 -0.57 4.42 17.28
C ALA A 265 -0.41 3.32 16.21
N ILE A 266 -1.08 2.18 16.37
CA ILE A 266 -1.08 1.10 15.38
C ILE A 266 -1.81 1.55 14.10
N THR A 267 -2.95 2.22 14.22
CA THR A 267 -3.69 2.72 13.07
C THR A 267 -2.86 3.74 12.29
N GLU A 268 -2.25 4.71 12.97
CA GLU A 268 -1.34 5.68 12.34
C GLU A 268 -0.13 4.98 11.71
N PHE A 269 0.50 4.05 12.44
CA PHE A 269 1.64 3.28 11.94
C PHE A 269 1.31 2.53 10.65
N VAL A 270 0.17 1.82 10.61
CA VAL A 270 -0.29 1.06 9.44
C VAL A 270 -0.53 2.01 8.27
N GLN A 271 -1.21 3.15 8.49
CA GLN A 271 -1.44 4.14 7.45
C GLN A 271 -0.11 4.68 6.88
N LEU A 272 0.81 5.08 7.75
CA LEU A 272 2.13 5.58 7.34
C LEU A 272 2.96 4.50 6.64
N HIS A 273 2.88 3.24 7.11
CA HIS A 273 3.61 2.12 6.52
C HIS A 273 3.13 1.82 5.11
N VAL A 274 1.82 1.66 4.91
CA VAL A 274 1.21 1.39 3.60
C VAL A 274 1.38 2.59 2.66
N HIS A 275 1.12 3.81 3.14
CA HIS A 275 1.32 5.02 2.34
C HIS A 275 2.80 5.24 1.98
N GLY A 276 3.72 4.99 2.92
CA GLY A 276 5.15 5.07 2.66
C GLY A 276 5.63 4.05 1.62
N ALA A 277 5.08 2.83 1.60
CA ALA A 277 5.36 1.84 0.57
C ALA A 277 4.86 2.32 -0.81
N ARG A 278 3.62 2.82 -0.88
CA ARG A 278 3.06 3.42 -2.11
C ARG A 278 3.87 4.61 -2.59
N LYS A 279 4.32 5.49 -1.68
CA LYS A 279 5.18 6.63 -2.04
C LYS A 279 6.53 6.18 -2.58
N ARG A 280 7.16 5.14 -2.00
CA ARG A 280 8.42 4.57 -2.51
C ARG A 280 8.24 3.96 -3.90
N ALA A 281 7.19 3.20 -4.13
CA ALA A 281 6.86 2.65 -5.44
C ALA A 281 6.64 3.76 -6.48
N HIS A 282 5.97 4.86 -6.10
CA HIS A 282 5.79 6.02 -6.98
C HIS A 282 7.11 6.73 -7.32
N VAL A 283 7.98 6.90 -6.33
CA VAL A 283 9.34 7.45 -6.54
C VAL A 283 10.14 6.51 -7.43
N ALA A 284 10.14 5.21 -7.13
CA ALA A 284 10.81 4.20 -7.95
C ALA A 284 10.33 4.25 -9.40
N TYR A 285 9.01 4.28 -9.63
CA TYR A 285 8.42 4.35 -10.96
C TYR A 285 8.91 5.57 -11.77
N ARG A 286 8.94 6.76 -11.16
CA ARG A 286 9.45 7.96 -11.83
C ARG A 286 10.91 7.81 -12.25
N TYR A 287 11.76 7.35 -11.33
CA TYR A 287 13.19 7.18 -11.63
C TYR A 287 13.45 6.02 -12.59
N ILE A 288 12.63 4.97 -12.57
CA ILE A 288 12.70 3.86 -13.54
C ILE A 288 12.49 4.39 -14.95
N LEU A 289 11.48 5.23 -15.16
CA LEU A 289 11.22 5.81 -16.48
C LEU A 289 12.39 6.70 -16.95
N GLU A 290 12.92 7.54 -16.04
CA GLU A 290 14.04 8.45 -16.36
C GLU A 290 15.34 7.68 -16.65
N GLU A 291 15.77 6.80 -15.75
CA GLU A 291 17.04 6.10 -15.88
C GLU A 291 17.00 4.95 -16.90
N GLY A 292 15.85 4.27 -17.01
CA GLY A 292 15.68 3.22 -18.02
C GLY A 292 15.71 3.78 -19.44
N LEU A 293 15.05 4.95 -19.69
CA LEU A 293 15.14 5.61 -20.99
C LEU A 293 16.55 6.07 -21.28
N ARG A 294 17.23 6.69 -20.29
CA ARG A 294 18.63 7.12 -20.42
C ARG A 294 19.53 5.95 -20.78
N TYR A 295 19.35 4.80 -20.14
CA TYR A 295 20.11 3.59 -20.45
C TYR A 295 19.89 3.13 -21.90
N GLN A 296 18.63 3.14 -22.38
CA GLN A 296 18.30 2.78 -23.74
C GLN A 296 18.90 3.77 -24.77
N GLU A 297 18.89 5.08 -24.48
CA GLU A 297 19.52 6.10 -25.29
C GLU A 297 21.03 5.93 -25.39
N LEU A 298 21.69 5.64 -24.25
CA LEU A 298 23.14 5.38 -24.22
C LEU A 298 23.49 4.12 -25.02
N LEU A 299 22.68 3.06 -24.94
CA LEU A 299 22.87 1.87 -25.76
C LEU A 299 22.71 2.17 -27.27
N ALA A 300 21.75 3.01 -27.62
CA ALA A 300 21.53 3.39 -29.02
C ALA A 300 22.69 4.23 -29.61
N LEU A 301 23.43 4.94 -28.75
CA LEU A 301 24.62 5.72 -29.12
C LEU A 301 25.93 4.91 -29.03
N ALA A 302 25.89 3.73 -28.46
CA ALA A 302 27.08 2.89 -28.28
C ALA A 302 27.57 2.29 -29.60
N ASP A 303 28.85 1.90 -29.63
CA ASP A 303 29.47 1.19 -30.77
C ASP A 303 28.62 -0.02 -31.20
N PRO A 304 28.44 -0.27 -32.49
CA PRO A 304 27.72 -1.44 -33.01
C PRO A 304 28.16 -2.79 -32.42
N GLU A 305 29.42 -2.90 -32.01
CA GLU A 305 29.89 -4.12 -31.31
C GLU A 305 29.32 -4.25 -29.91
N VAL A 306 29.14 -3.15 -29.20
CA VAL A 306 28.48 -3.10 -27.88
C VAL A 306 26.98 -3.31 -28.01
N GLN A 307 26.38 -2.83 -29.12
CA GLN A 307 24.95 -3.04 -29.41
C GLN A 307 24.60 -4.50 -29.72
N ARG A 308 25.57 -5.33 -30.15
CA ARG A 308 25.31 -6.73 -30.51
C ARG A 308 24.95 -7.62 -29.35
N THR A 309 25.36 -7.27 -28.14
CA THR A 309 25.04 -8.03 -26.93
C THR A 309 24.82 -7.07 -25.72
N PRO A 310 23.84 -6.13 -25.80
CA PRO A 310 23.58 -5.26 -24.66
C PRO A 310 23.10 -6.12 -23.49
N ALA A 311 23.61 -5.83 -22.29
CA ALA A 311 23.04 -6.40 -21.09
C ALA A 311 21.54 -6.04 -21.04
N PRO A 312 20.62 -7.00 -20.83
CA PRO A 312 19.22 -6.69 -20.75
C PRO A 312 18.95 -5.76 -19.55
N LEU A 313 18.13 -4.75 -19.75
CA LEU A 313 17.65 -3.94 -18.63
C LEU A 313 16.65 -4.81 -17.85
N THR A 314 17.02 -5.20 -16.64
CA THR A 314 16.19 -6.01 -15.72
C THR A 314 15.75 -5.18 -14.51
N ALA A 315 14.83 -5.69 -13.71
CA ALA A 315 14.42 -5.05 -12.46
C ALA A 315 15.62 -4.87 -11.50
N GLU A 316 16.56 -5.82 -11.47
CA GLU A 316 17.78 -5.75 -10.67
C GLU A 316 18.71 -4.62 -11.16
N ALA A 317 18.92 -4.51 -12.47
CA ALA A 317 19.71 -3.43 -13.07
C ALA A 317 19.06 -2.06 -12.79
N LEU A 318 17.74 -1.96 -12.94
CA LEU A 318 16.99 -0.75 -12.60
C LEU A 318 17.09 -0.39 -11.13
N ALA A 319 17.07 -1.37 -10.21
CA ALA A 319 17.22 -1.10 -8.78
C ALA A 319 18.57 -0.45 -8.47
N VAL A 320 19.65 -0.88 -9.14
CA VAL A 320 20.97 -0.27 -9.03
C VAL A 320 20.95 1.17 -9.57
N LEU A 321 20.49 1.37 -10.80
CA LEU A 321 20.43 2.69 -11.46
C LEU A 321 19.60 3.69 -10.67
N VAL A 322 18.43 3.29 -10.19
CA VAL A 322 17.54 4.14 -9.40
C VAL A 322 18.19 4.52 -8.07
N ASN A 323 18.82 3.58 -7.37
CA ASN A 323 19.49 3.87 -6.11
C ASN A 323 20.74 4.75 -6.28
N GLU A 324 21.50 4.59 -7.35
CA GLU A 324 22.59 5.50 -7.70
C GLU A 324 22.09 6.92 -7.99
N ARG A 325 20.96 7.02 -8.68
CA ARG A 325 20.34 8.32 -8.96
C ARG A 325 19.83 8.99 -7.70
N LEU A 326 19.14 8.25 -6.83
CA LEU A 326 18.65 8.77 -5.54
C LEU A 326 19.81 9.28 -4.67
N ALA A 327 20.92 8.54 -4.62
CA ALA A 327 22.12 8.96 -3.88
C ALA A 327 22.75 10.23 -4.47
N ARG A 328 22.77 10.35 -5.80
CA ARG A 328 23.29 11.53 -6.51
C ARG A 328 22.42 12.77 -6.29
N ASP A 329 21.12 12.60 -6.24
CA ASP A 329 20.16 13.68 -6.03
C ASP A 329 20.03 14.06 -4.53
N GLY A 330 20.78 13.40 -3.63
CA GLY A 330 20.75 13.64 -2.19
C GLY A 330 19.48 13.15 -1.50
N GLU A 331 18.69 12.30 -2.16
CA GLU A 331 17.49 11.72 -1.59
C GLU A 331 17.83 10.71 -0.49
N LEU A 332 17.26 10.93 0.69
CA LEU A 332 17.45 10.05 1.85
C LEU A 332 16.55 8.81 1.73
N GLY A 333 17.01 7.80 1.04
CA GLY A 333 16.31 6.53 0.98
C GLY A 333 16.74 5.68 -0.20
N ARG A 334 16.69 4.36 0.01
CA ARG A 334 16.90 3.39 -1.06
C ARG A 334 15.57 2.74 -1.38
N VAL A 335 15.33 2.49 -2.66
CA VAL A 335 14.23 1.63 -3.10
C VAL A 335 14.70 0.17 -3.02
N SER A 336 13.82 -0.72 -2.58
CA SER A 336 14.08 -2.16 -2.59
C SER A 336 13.88 -2.71 -4.00
N LEU A 337 14.36 -3.94 -4.23
CA LEU A 337 14.08 -4.64 -5.48
C LEU A 337 12.57 -4.86 -5.66
N ASP A 338 11.84 -5.11 -4.58
CA ASP A 338 10.39 -5.30 -4.63
C ASP A 338 9.64 -4.00 -4.96
N ASP A 339 10.09 -2.85 -4.44
CA ASP A 339 9.57 -1.54 -4.86
C ASP A 339 9.77 -1.33 -6.37
N VAL A 340 10.91 -1.76 -6.91
CA VAL A 340 11.22 -1.65 -8.35
C VAL A 340 10.37 -2.62 -9.16
N ARG A 341 10.24 -3.88 -8.74
CA ARG A 341 9.38 -4.86 -9.41
C ARG A 341 7.92 -4.42 -9.43
N GLY A 342 7.42 -3.91 -8.30
CA GLY A 342 6.08 -3.35 -8.21
C GLY A 342 5.89 -2.16 -9.17
N ALA A 343 6.87 -1.27 -9.25
CA ALA A 343 6.81 -0.12 -10.16
C ALA A 343 6.92 -0.52 -11.64
N VAL A 344 7.73 -1.54 -11.97
CA VAL A 344 7.83 -2.12 -13.33
C VAL A 344 6.51 -2.77 -13.71
N ALA A 345 5.96 -3.61 -12.84
CA ALA A 345 4.65 -4.23 -13.05
C ALA A 345 3.56 -3.17 -13.25
N TYR A 346 3.58 -2.06 -12.48
CA TYR A 346 2.69 -0.92 -12.68
C TYR A 346 2.84 -0.31 -14.09
N GLY A 347 4.05 -0.02 -14.51
CA GLY A 347 4.30 0.54 -15.84
C GLY A 347 3.91 -0.39 -16.98
N ALA A 348 3.99 -1.70 -16.77
CA ALA A 348 3.62 -2.73 -17.73
C ALA A 348 2.11 -3.03 -17.76
N HIS A 349 1.34 -2.50 -16.81
CA HIS A 349 -0.12 -2.70 -16.80
C HIS A 349 -0.77 -2.11 -18.06
N PRO A 350 -1.74 -2.80 -18.71
CA PRO A 350 -2.35 -2.34 -19.95
C PRO A 350 -2.96 -0.94 -19.91
N LEU A 351 -3.43 -0.48 -18.73
CA LEU A 351 -3.96 0.86 -18.54
C LEU A 351 -2.86 1.94 -18.38
N VAL A 352 -1.62 1.55 -18.07
CA VAL A 352 -0.48 2.46 -17.91
C VAL A 352 0.39 2.44 -19.16
N ASP A 353 0.76 1.26 -19.65
CA ASP A 353 1.44 1.00 -20.92
C ASP A 353 2.68 1.90 -21.16
N THR A 354 3.49 2.08 -20.13
CA THR A 354 4.72 2.87 -20.18
C THR A 354 5.97 2.01 -20.20
N ILE A 355 5.81 0.74 -19.88
CA ILE A 355 6.86 -0.27 -19.83
C ILE A 355 6.35 -1.48 -20.58
N SER A 356 7.21 -2.11 -21.39
CA SER A 356 6.95 -3.44 -21.95
C SER A 356 7.90 -4.47 -21.34
N LEU A 357 7.40 -5.69 -21.14
CA LEU A 357 8.15 -6.81 -20.58
C LEU A 357 8.27 -7.93 -21.62
N ASP A 358 9.50 -8.42 -21.78
CA ASP A 358 9.80 -9.64 -22.54
C ASP A 358 10.65 -10.56 -21.65
N GLY A 359 10.00 -11.49 -20.95
CA GLY A 359 10.61 -12.22 -19.84
C GLY A 359 11.05 -11.25 -18.74
N ASP A 360 12.33 -11.30 -18.36
CA ASP A 360 12.95 -10.40 -17.37
C ASP A 360 13.42 -9.07 -17.99
N ARG A 361 13.30 -8.92 -19.29
CA ARG A 361 13.76 -7.72 -20.00
C ARG A 361 12.70 -6.63 -19.90
N VAL A 362 13.12 -5.47 -19.39
CA VAL A 362 12.33 -4.25 -19.26
C VAL A 362 12.64 -3.30 -20.41
N THR A 363 11.64 -2.78 -21.07
CA THR A 363 11.77 -1.72 -22.09
C THR A 363 10.88 -0.56 -21.71
N ILE A 364 11.46 0.64 -21.64
CA ILE A 364 10.72 1.88 -21.36
C ILE A 364 10.21 2.47 -22.67
N GLU A 365 8.93 2.78 -22.73
CA GLU A 365 8.32 3.40 -23.89
C GLU A 365 8.59 4.91 -23.90
N ALA A 366 9.52 5.36 -24.73
CA ALA A 366 10.03 6.74 -24.77
C ALA A 366 8.93 7.81 -24.89
N ARG A 367 7.79 7.46 -25.52
CA ARG A 367 6.64 8.36 -25.70
C ARG A 367 6.01 8.87 -24.39
N TRP A 368 6.31 8.21 -23.26
CA TRP A 368 5.70 8.50 -21.96
C TRP A 368 6.59 9.33 -21.02
N VAL A 369 7.84 9.51 -21.36
CA VAL A 369 8.78 10.21 -20.48
C VAL A 369 8.76 11.70 -20.77
N GLU A 370 8.29 12.51 -19.83
CA GLU A 370 8.47 13.96 -19.86
C GLU A 370 9.95 14.32 -19.67
N THR A 371 10.63 14.75 -20.72
CA THR A 371 11.88 15.48 -20.54
C THR A 371 11.53 16.82 -19.89
N ARG A 372 11.69 16.97 -18.59
CA ARG A 372 11.70 18.29 -17.97
C ARG A 372 12.81 19.08 -18.65
N LYS A 373 12.45 20.08 -19.45
CA LYS A 373 13.41 21.13 -19.81
C LYS A 373 13.95 21.65 -18.48
N PRO A 374 15.29 21.67 -18.28
CA PRO A 374 15.86 22.29 -17.10
C PRO A 374 15.26 23.70 -17.00
N ARG A 375 14.67 24.03 -15.85
CA ARG A 375 14.31 25.41 -15.56
C ARG A 375 15.59 26.22 -15.76
N ARG A 376 15.67 27.01 -16.81
CA ARG A 376 16.68 28.06 -16.91
C ARG A 376 16.50 28.89 -15.65
N SER A 377 17.42 28.80 -14.74
CA SER A 377 17.59 29.76 -13.67
C SER A 377 17.74 31.11 -14.36
N SER A 378 16.68 31.90 -14.32
CA SER A 378 16.76 33.30 -14.68
C SER A 378 17.49 34.00 -13.55
N GLU A 379 18.79 33.84 -13.49
CA GLU A 379 19.67 34.82 -12.86
C GLU A 379 19.66 36.05 -13.75
N SER A 380 18.67 36.89 -13.51
CA SER A 380 18.79 38.32 -13.87
C SER A 380 19.64 38.95 -12.77
N ALA A 381 20.94 38.87 -12.90
CA ALA A 381 21.81 39.91 -12.39
C ALA A 381 21.41 41.21 -13.10
N LYS A 382 20.86 42.14 -12.35
CA LYS A 382 20.84 43.55 -12.72
C LYS A 382 21.90 44.28 -11.96
N PRO A 383 22.61 45.20 -12.62
CA PRO A 383 23.74 45.95 -12.12
C PRO A 383 23.43 46.87 -10.94
#